data_f9f7576385166ac78443701acf3ac0a8
#
_entry.id   f9f7576385166ac78443701acf3ac0a8
#
_cell.length_a   1.000
_cell.length_b   1.000
_cell.length_c   1.000
_cell.angle_alpha   90.00
_cell.angle_beta   90.00
_cell.angle_gamma   90.00
#
_symmetry.space_group_name_H-M   'P 1'
#
loop_
_entity.id
_entity.type
_entity.pdbx_description
1 polymer ?
#
loop_
_entity_poly.entity_id
_entity_poly.type
_entity_poly.pdbx_seq_one_letter_code
_entity_poly.pdbx_strand_id
1 'polypeptide(L)'
;MCTMKYKVIIALLMLMFVENISSAQSYRDNNNMQLGKVESDGTIRNANNMCLGKIFEDGTIRDNNNRRVGTIEKDGTIRDRNKMRLGTVSSDGVVRDNNNMRLGTISSDGTVRNNNNMRIGTASGINTKYAAVLFFFDLL
;
A
#
# COMPACT_ATOMS: atom_id res chain seq x y z
N MET A 1 -9.76 9.36 46.75
CA MET A 1 -9.25 10.40 45.87
C MET A 1 -8.37 9.88 44.74
N CYS A 2 -7.45 8.98 45.02
CA CYS A 2 -6.60 8.38 43.94
C CYS A 2 -7.38 7.49 42.97
N THR A 3 -8.50 6.92 43.42
CA THR A 3 -9.33 6.03 42.60
C THR A 3 -10.06 6.74 41.44
N MET A 4 -10.39 8.02 41.60
CA MET A 4 -11.04 8.78 40.51
C MET A 4 -10.08 9.13 39.36
N LYS A 5 -8.83 9.43 39.70
CA LYS A 5 -7.79 9.69 38.68
C LYS A 5 -7.49 8.45 37.86
N TYR A 6 -7.49 7.28 38.46
CA TYR A 6 -7.26 6.01 37.79
C TYR A 6 -8.40 5.64 36.83
N LYS A 7 -9.65 5.91 37.21
CA LYS A 7 -10.80 5.64 36.32
C LYS A 7 -10.79 6.52 35.09
N VAL A 8 -10.41 7.78 35.21
CA VAL A 8 -10.30 8.71 34.08
C VAL A 8 -9.14 8.32 33.16
N ILE A 9 -8.01 7.91 33.71
CA ILE A 9 -6.84 7.47 32.96
C ILE A 9 -7.13 6.17 32.21
N ILE A 10 -7.84 5.22 32.81
CA ILE A 10 -8.22 3.96 32.18
C ILE A 10 -9.22 4.21 31.05
N ALA A 11 -10.19 5.10 31.24
CA ALA A 11 -11.13 5.48 30.18
C ALA A 11 -10.43 6.18 29.02
N LEU A 12 -9.45 7.04 29.30
CA LEU A 12 -8.66 7.71 28.27
C LEU A 12 -7.76 6.73 27.53
N LEU A 13 -7.15 5.77 28.22
CA LEU A 13 -6.35 4.71 27.60
C LEU A 13 -7.21 3.79 26.74
N MET A 14 -8.42 3.46 27.16
CA MET A 14 -9.34 2.66 26.33
C MET A 14 -9.80 3.42 25.11
N LEU A 15 -10.03 4.74 25.19
CA LEU A 15 -10.36 5.54 24.02
C LEU A 15 -9.22 5.62 23.02
N MET A 16 -8.00 5.76 23.49
CA MET A 16 -6.79 5.75 22.64
C MET A 16 -6.56 4.38 22.02
N PHE A 17 -6.93 3.30 22.70
CA PHE A 17 -6.78 1.95 22.16
C PHE A 17 -7.79 1.65 21.05
N VAL A 18 -8.98 2.24 21.09
CA VAL A 18 -10.01 2.09 20.04
C VAL A 18 -9.65 2.88 18.79
N GLU A 19 -8.95 4.02 18.95
CA GLU A 19 -8.49 4.83 17.82
C GLU A 19 -7.33 4.18 17.04
N ASN A 20 -6.63 3.25 17.66
CA ASN A 20 -5.50 2.55 17.03
C ASN A 20 -5.90 1.26 16.31
N ILE A 21 -7.17 0.91 16.24
CA ILE A 21 -7.64 -0.17 15.38
C ILE A 21 -7.79 0.39 13.97
N SER A 22 -6.66 0.69 13.37
CA SER A 22 -6.58 0.95 11.94
C SER A 22 -6.81 -0.38 11.23
N SER A 23 -7.96 -0.51 10.60
CA SER A 23 -8.26 -1.69 9.80
C SER A 23 -7.33 -1.76 8.59
N ALA A 24 -6.79 -2.93 8.30
CA ALA A 24 -6.04 -3.17 7.09
C ALA A 24 -6.90 -2.85 5.86
N GLN A 25 -6.28 -2.27 4.83
CA GLN A 25 -6.94 -1.93 3.57
C GLN A 25 -6.78 -3.08 2.59
N SER A 26 -7.89 -3.59 2.09
CA SER A 26 -7.90 -4.68 1.10
C SER A 26 -7.74 -4.14 -0.32
N TYR A 27 -6.98 -4.87 -1.14
CA TYR A 27 -6.97 -4.64 -2.58
C TYR A 27 -7.58 -5.86 -3.28
N ARG A 28 -8.30 -5.61 -4.36
CA ARG A 28 -9.17 -6.59 -5.00
C ARG A 28 -8.97 -6.60 -6.51
N ASP A 29 -9.25 -7.73 -7.13
CA ASP A 29 -9.23 -7.86 -8.58
C ASP A 29 -10.52 -7.32 -9.21
N ASN A 30 -10.64 -7.49 -10.54
CA ASN A 30 -11.79 -7.01 -11.29
C ASN A 30 -13.10 -7.73 -10.93
N ASN A 31 -13.02 -8.96 -10.40
CA ASN A 31 -14.17 -9.74 -9.94
C ASN A 31 -14.51 -9.48 -8.48
N ASN A 32 -13.89 -8.45 -7.89
CA ASN A 32 -14.05 -8.08 -6.49
C ASN A 32 -13.53 -9.14 -5.50
N MET A 33 -12.70 -10.06 -5.95
CA MET A 33 -12.03 -11.01 -5.08
C MET A 33 -10.84 -10.37 -4.40
N GLN A 34 -10.70 -10.61 -3.11
CA GLN A 34 -9.58 -10.05 -2.35
C GLN A 34 -8.26 -10.70 -2.80
N LEU A 35 -7.35 -9.89 -3.28
CA LEU A 35 -5.98 -10.30 -3.61
C LEU A 35 -5.08 -10.25 -2.39
N GLY A 36 -5.34 -9.32 -1.48
CA GLY A 36 -4.57 -9.16 -0.28
C GLY A 36 -4.97 -7.91 0.48
N LYS A 37 -4.12 -7.52 1.42
CA LYS A 37 -4.33 -6.33 2.24
C LYS A 37 -3.02 -5.64 2.57
N VAL A 38 -3.10 -4.34 2.82
CA VAL A 38 -2.00 -3.52 3.31
C VAL A 38 -2.37 -3.07 4.72
N GLU A 39 -1.55 -3.40 5.69
CA GLU A 39 -1.75 -2.99 7.07
C GLU A 39 -1.26 -1.55 7.29
N SER A 40 -1.66 -0.94 8.40
CA SER A 40 -1.31 0.45 8.71
C SER A 40 0.19 0.70 8.82
N ASP A 41 0.96 -0.33 9.20
CA ASP A 41 2.42 -0.25 9.29
C ASP A 41 3.14 -0.51 7.96
N GLY A 42 2.39 -0.75 6.87
CA GLY A 42 2.93 -1.05 5.54
C GLY A 42 3.13 -2.52 5.24
N THR A 43 2.80 -3.43 6.17
CA THR A 43 2.88 -4.87 5.93
C THR A 43 1.87 -5.28 4.88
N ILE A 44 2.31 -6.07 3.90
CA ILE A 44 1.49 -6.54 2.80
C ILE A 44 1.28 -8.04 2.96
N ARG A 45 0.01 -8.44 2.92
CA ARG A 45 -0.38 -9.84 3.03
C ARG A 45 -1.21 -10.26 1.82
N ASN A 46 -1.11 -11.53 1.44
CA ASN A 46 -1.94 -12.08 0.38
C ASN A 46 -3.35 -12.44 0.91
N ALA A 47 -4.19 -13.01 0.03
CA ALA A 47 -5.56 -13.41 0.38
C ALA A 47 -5.62 -14.47 1.49
N ASN A 48 -4.57 -15.27 1.64
CA ASN A 48 -4.45 -16.29 2.69
C ASN A 48 -3.83 -15.74 3.99
N ASN A 49 -3.70 -14.44 4.09
CA ASN A 49 -3.13 -13.74 5.25
C ASN A 49 -1.62 -14.01 5.47
N MET A 50 -0.93 -14.50 4.47
CA MET A 50 0.51 -14.70 4.53
C MET A 50 1.24 -13.40 4.24
N CYS A 51 2.27 -13.10 5.01
CA CYS A 51 3.08 -11.91 4.80
C CYS A 51 3.90 -12.05 3.50
N LEU A 52 3.71 -11.09 2.59
CA LEU A 52 4.49 -10.99 1.36
C LEU A 52 5.72 -10.10 1.55
N GLY A 53 5.60 -9.11 2.41
CA GLY A 53 6.66 -8.14 2.65
C GLY A 53 6.11 -6.88 3.30
N LYS A 54 6.90 -5.82 3.20
CA LYS A 54 6.56 -4.53 3.83
C LYS A 54 7.08 -3.36 3.00
N ILE A 55 6.27 -2.32 2.91
CA ILE A 55 6.67 -1.02 2.38
C ILE A 55 6.83 -0.08 3.57
N PHE A 56 8.05 0.42 3.76
CA PHE A 56 8.40 1.30 4.87
C PHE A 56 8.06 2.76 4.52
N GLU A 57 7.93 3.61 5.52
CA GLU A 57 7.65 5.05 5.33
C GLU A 57 8.73 5.76 4.51
N ASP A 58 9.98 5.30 4.58
CA ASP A 58 11.09 5.85 3.80
C ASP A 58 11.07 5.40 2.33
N GLY A 59 10.09 4.57 1.94
CA GLY A 59 9.93 4.06 0.59
C GLY A 59 10.65 2.75 0.31
N THR A 60 11.38 2.20 1.27
CA THR A 60 12.05 0.89 1.10
C THR A 60 11.01 -0.21 1.05
N ILE A 61 11.15 -1.12 0.08
CA ILE A 61 10.31 -2.32 -0.06
C ILE A 61 11.15 -3.53 0.27
N ARG A 62 10.68 -4.33 1.23
CA ARG A 62 11.34 -5.57 1.63
C ARG A 62 10.39 -6.75 1.50
N ASP A 63 10.93 -7.92 1.14
CA ASP A 63 10.16 -9.15 1.10
C ASP A 63 9.98 -9.74 2.52
N ASN A 64 9.32 -10.90 2.63
CA ASN A 64 9.08 -11.53 3.92
C ASN A 64 10.35 -12.10 4.58
N ASN A 65 11.46 -12.17 3.85
CA ASN A 65 12.78 -12.51 4.37
C ASN A 65 13.60 -11.29 4.74
N ASN A 66 12.96 -10.11 4.76
CA ASN A 66 13.56 -8.82 5.08
C ASN A 66 14.65 -8.37 4.10
N ARG A 67 14.64 -8.89 2.87
CA ARG A 67 15.54 -8.44 1.81
C ARG A 67 14.94 -7.27 1.08
N ARG A 68 15.75 -6.26 0.81
CA ARG A 68 15.30 -5.13 0.01
C ARG A 68 15.09 -5.57 -1.45
N VAL A 69 13.87 -5.42 -1.94
CA VAL A 69 13.51 -5.76 -3.33
C VAL A 69 13.31 -4.54 -4.19
N GLY A 70 13.16 -3.36 -3.59
CA GLY A 70 12.99 -2.12 -4.33
C GLY A 70 12.80 -0.92 -3.44
N THR A 71 12.54 0.21 -4.09
CA THR A 71 12.28 1.49 -3.39
C THR A 71 11.24 2.30 -4.15
N ILE A 72 10.48 3.10 -3.39
CA ILE A 72 9.59 4.13 -3.91
C ILE A 72 10.16 5.48 -3.47
N GLU A 73 10.54 6.32 -4.41
CA GLU A 73 11.03 7.66 -4.10
C GLU A 73 9.88 8.63 -3.88
N LYS A 74 10.17 9.77 -3.26
CA LYS A 74 9.17 10.80 -2.95
C LYS A 74 8.50 11.37 -4.19
N ASP A 75 9.24 11.44 -5.30
CA ASP A 75 8.74 11.92 -6.59
C ASP A 75 7.89 10.89 -7.34
N GLY A 76 7.72 9.67 -6.79
CA GLY A 76 6.96 8.59 -7.40
C GLY A 76 7.78 7.65 -8.28
N THR A 77 9.09 7.81 -8.33
CA THR A 77 9.96 6.86 -9.05
C THR A 77 10.05 5.54 -8.29
N ILE A 78 9.87 4.45 -9.01
CA ILE A 78 9.94 3.09 -8.46
C ILE A 78 11.17 2.42 -9.04
N ARG A 79 12.01 1.87 -8.14
CA ARG A 79 13.27 1.22 -8.50
C ARG A 79 13.32 -0.19 -7.96
N ASP A 80 14.06 -1.05 -8.64
CA ASP A 80 14.31 -2.43 -8.19
C ASP A 80 15.43 -2.47 -7.14
N ARG A 81 15.81 -3.68 -6.75
CA ARG A 81 16.89 -3.93 -5.77
C ARG A 81 18.26 -3.41 -6.22
N ASN A 82 18.49 -3.30 -7.53
CA ASN A 82 19.72 -2.81 -8.12
C ASN A 82 19.69 -1.31 -8.39
N LYS A 83 18.66 -0.61 -7.88
CA LYS A 83 18.40 0.82 -8.09
C LYS A 83 18.08 1.19 -9.52
N MET A 84 17.76 0.22 -10.36
CA MET A 84 17.31 0.48 -11.72
C MET A 84 15.87 0.97 -11.71
N ARG A 85 15.59 2.01 -12.47
CA ARG A 85 14.24 2.57 -12.58
C ARG A 85 13.33 1.58 -13.29
N LEU A 86 12.23 1.22 -12.62
CA LEU A 86 11.17 0.38 -13.20
C LEU A 86 10.07 1.23 -13.83
N GLY A 87 9.79 2.39 -13.26
CA GLY A 87 8.76 3.27 -13.74
C GLY A 87 8.45 4.38 -12.74
N THR A 88 7.30 5.01 -12.93
CA THR A 88 6.86 6.12 -12.08
C THR A 88 5.36 6.06 -11.84
N VAL A 89 4.94 6.62 -10.72
CA VAL A 89 3.54 6.96 -10.47
C VAL A 89 3.46 8.45 -10.17
N SER A 90 2.68 9.17 -10.97
CA SER A 90 2.52 10.61 -10.82
C SER A 90 1.49 10.96 -9.74
N SER A 91 1.46 12.21 -9.33
CA SER A 91 0.53 12.69 -8.30
C SER A 91 -0.95 12.56 -8.72
N ASP A 92 -1.23 12.54 -10.03
CA ASP A 92 -2.58 12.34 -10.57
C ASP A 92 -2.94 10.85 -10.76
N GLY A 93 -2.06 9.94 -10.36
CA GLY A 93 -2.31 8.49 -10.39
C GLY A 93 -1.96 7.81 -11.70
N VAL A 94 -1.28 8.47 -12.63
CA VAL A 94 -0.83 7.83 -13.87
C VAL A 94 0.43 7.02 -13.59
N VAL A 95 0.39 5.75 -13.98
CA VAL A 95 1.52 4.82 -13.81
C VAL A 95 2.18 4.62 -15.17
N ARG A 96 3.51 4.80 -15.22
CA ARG A 96 4.31 4.67 -16.44
C ARG A 96 5.46 3.70 -16.21
N ASP A 97 5.89 3.04 -17.27
CA ASP A 97 7.05 2.14 -17.23
C ASP A 97 8.36 2.93 -17.37
N ASN A 98 9.46 2.20 -17.47
CA ASN A 98 10.80 2.78 -17.62
C ASN A 98 10.98 3.55 -18.93
N ASN A 99 10.21 3.23 -19.97
CA ASN A 99 10.22 3.92 -21.27
C ASN A 99 9.23 5.08 -21.31
N ASN A 100 8.68 5.45 -20.16
CA ASN A 100 7.68 6.51 -20.02
C ASN A 100 6.34 6.19 -20.71
N MET A 101 6.08 4.92 -21.02
CA MET A 101 4.82 4.47 -21.58
C MET A 101 3.80 4.27 -20.46
N ARG A 102 2.58 4.71 -20.67
CA ARG A 102 1.50 4.55 -19.69
C ARG A 102 1.14 3.08 -19.53
N LEU A 103 1.19 2.59 -18.30
CA LEU A 103 0.73 1.25 -17.91
C LEU A 103 -0.73 1.26 -17.47
N GLY A 104 -1.16 2.33 -16.85
CA GLY A 104 -2.52 2.46 -16.34
C GLY A 104 -2.68 3.64 -15.41
N THR A 105 -3.78 3.64 -14.67
CA THR A 105 -4.11 4.71 -13.72
C THR A 105 -4.69 4.16 -12.42
N ILE A 106 -4.49 4.91 -11.35
CA ILE A 106 -5.11 4.69 -10.06
C ILE A 106 -5.88 5.96 -9.70
N SER A 107 -7.21 5.83 -9.64
CA SER A 107 -8.08 6.97 -9.33
C SER A 107 -8.06 7.28 -7.83
N SER A 108 -8.54 8.47 -7.46
CA SER A 108 -8.60 8.89 -6.06
C SER A 108 -9.50 7.99 -5.20
N ASP A 109 -10.50 7.34 -5.80
CA ASP A 109 -11.38 6.37 -5.14
C ASP A 109 -10.77 4.97 -5.01
N GLY A 110 -9.54 4.76 -5.52
CA GLY A 110 -8.85 3.48 -5.51
C GLY A 110 -9.10 2.58 -6.71
N THR A 111 -9.89 3.00 -7.69
CA THR A 111 -10.10 2.22 -8.91
C THR A 111 -8.81 2.14 -9.71
N VAL A 112 -8.40 0.93 -10.07
CA VAL A 112 -7.19 0.68 -10.86
C VAL A 112 -7.60 0.27 -12.27
N ARG A 113 -7.07 0.96 -13.27
CA ARG A 113 -7.34 0.72 -14.68
C ARG A 113 -6.05 0.46 -15.45
N ASN A 114 -6.13 -0.38 -16.46
CA ASN A 114 -5.00 -0.65 -17.34
C ASN A 114 -4.85 0.45 -18.41
N ASN A 115 -3.93 0.26 -19.34
CA ASN A 115 -3.66 1.21 -20.42
C ASN A 115 -4.83 1.39 -21.39
N ASN A 116 -5.70 0.39 -21.51
CA ASN A 116 -6.92 0.44 -22.33
C ASN A 116 -8.11 1.03 -21.56
N ASN A 117 -7.86 1.62 -20.40
CA ASN A 117 -8.89 2.20 -19.52
C ASN A 117 -9.87 1.17 -18.94
N MET A 118 -9.52 -0.10 -18.98
CA MET A 118 -10.34 -1.17 -18.39
C MET A 118 -10.00 -1.31 -16.91
N ARG A 119 -11.01 -1.45 -16.07
CA ARG A 119 -10.83 -1.70 -14.64
C ARG A 119 -10.18 -3.07 -14.44
N ILE A 120 -9.08 -3.10 -13.70
CA ILE A 120 -8.38 -4.34 -13.34
C ILE A 120 -8.46 -4.65 -11.84
N GLY A 121 -8.93 -3.72 -11.04
CA GLY A 121 -9.12 -3.93 -9.62
C GLY A 121 -9.38 -2.67 -8.84
N THR A 122 -9.30 -2.80 -7.53
CA THR A 122 -9.47 -1.68 -6.60
C THR A 122 -8.45 -1.74 -5.46
N ALA A 123 -8.05 -0.57 -5.00
CA ALA A 123 -7.15 -0.40 -3.86
C ALA A 123 -7.63 0.78 -3.00
N SER A 124 -8.91 0.74 -2.60
CA SER A 124 -9.55 1.84 -1.87
C SER A 124 -8.86 2.08 -0.51
N GLY A 125 -8.53 3.34 -0.25
CA GLY A 125 -7.85 3.73 0.99
C GLY A 125 -6.37 3.40 1.04
N ILE A 126 -5.83 2.70 0.05
CA ILE A 126 -4.41 2.38 -0.04
C ILE A 126 -3.68 3.55 -0.71
N ASN A 127 -2.49 3.86 -0.20
CA ASN A 127 -1.63 4.86 -0.82
C ASN A 127 -1.42 4.54 -2.30
N THR A 128 -1.59 5.55 -3.16
CA THR A 128 -1.51 5.39 -4.62
C THR A 128 -0.18 4.77 -5.07
N LYS A 129 0.93 5.14 -4.44
CA LYS A 129 2.25 4.57 -4.76
C LYS A 129 2.33 3.10 -4.39
N TYR A 130 1.73 2.70 -3.26
CA TYR A 130 1.67 1.30 -2.85
C TYR A 130 0.80 0.49 -3.82
N ALA A 131 -0.35 1.03 -4.20
CA ALA A 131 -1.22 0.40 -5.19
C ALA A 131 -0.51 0.21 -6.54
N ALA A 132 0.29 1.18 -6.97
CA ALA A 132 1.09 1.07 -8.19
C ALA A 132 2.07 -0.11 -8.13
N VAL A 133 2.75 -0.29 -7.00
CA VAL A 133 3.66 -1.42 -6.78
C VAL A 133 2.91 -2.75 -6.84
N LEU A 134 1.73 -2.80 -6.20
CA LEU A 134 0.96 -4.05 -6.11
C LEU A 134 0.34 -4.48 -7.44
N PHE A 135 -0.06 -3.53 -8.29
CA PHE A 135 -0.78 -3.83 -9.53
C PHE A 135 0.08 -3.80 -10.79
N PHE A 136 1.15 -3.02 -10.80
CA PHE A 136 1.92 -2.77 -12.04
C PHE A 136 3.39 -3.17 -11.96
N PHE A 137 3.94 -3.29 -10.76
CA PHE A 137 5.35 -3.63 -10.57
C PHE A 137 5.45 -4.84 -9.66
N ASP A 138 5.82 -5.95 -10.20
CA ASP A 138 5.85 -7.26 -9.52
C ASP A 138 7.08 -7.36 -8.60
N LEU A 139 7.05 -6.66 -7.47
CA LEU A 139 8.15 -6.63 -6.51
C LEU A 139 7.92 -7.54 -5.29
N LEU A 140 6.65 -7.90 -5.01
CA LEU A 140 6.28 -8.73 -3.86
C LEU A 140 5.43 -9.92 -4.25
#